data_856139e516b0343fb2dd8a2590d03f32
#
_entry.id   856139e516b0343fb2dd8a2590d03f32
#
_cell.length_a   1.000
_cell.length_b   1.000
_cell.length_c   1.000
_cell.angle_alpha   90.00
_cell.angle_beta   90.00
_cell.angle_gamma   90.00
#
_symmetry.space_group_name_H-M   'P 1'
#
loop_
_entity.id
_entity.type
_entity.pdbx_description
1 polymer ?
#
loop_
_entity_poly.entity_id
_entity_poly.type
_entity_poly.pdbx_seq_one_letter_code
_entity_poly.pdbx_strand_id
1 'polypeptide(L)' 'MPLLRQMEQALKTKANRTLNEEFFHDLLDEHFGEQESRRQLETAIQWGRYAEIFDYDAATGKLTLTEV' A
#
# COMPACT_ATOMS: atom_id res chain seq x y z
N MET A 1 1.18 11.52 5.92
CA MET A 1 0.47 11.21 4.68
C MET A 1 -0.71 10.30 4.99
N PRO A 2 -1.96 10.77 4.76
CA PRO A 2 -3.14 9.97 5.12
C PRO A 2 -3.21 8.60 4.45
N LEU A 3 -2.77 8.50 3.19
CA LEU A 3 -2.81 7.24 2.46
C LEU A 3 -1.94 6.18 3.13
N LEU A 4 -0.76 6.55 3.60
CA LEU A 4 0.13 5.60 4.28
C LEU A 4 -0.52 5.04 5.55
N ARG A 5 -1.22 5.89 6.31
CA ARG A 5 -1.93 5.43 7.50
C ARG A 5 -3.04 4.46 7.15
N GLN A 6 -3.77 4.74 6.07
CA GLN A 6 -4.83 3.85 5.63
C GLN A 6 -4.26 2.50 5.20
N MET A 7 -3.13 2.51 4.49
CA MET A 7 -2.47 1.28 4.09
C MET A 7 -1.98 0.48 5.30
N GLU A 8 -1.37 1.16 6.26
CA GLU A 8 -0.91 0.50 7.49
C GLU A 8 -2.08 -0.13 8.24
N GLN A 9 -3.18 0.59 8.41
CA GLN A 9 -4.35 0.07 9.10
C GLN A 9 -4.94 -1.13 8.37
N ALA A 10 -5.03 -1.06 7.05
CA ALA A 10 -5.56 -2.18 6.26
C ALA A 10 -4.69 -3.42 6.42
N LEU A 11 -3.37 -3.26 6.42
CA LEU A 11 -2.45 -4.37 6.62
C LEU A 11 -2.59 -4.97 8.01
N LYS A 12 -2.80 -4.13 9.03
CA LYS A 12 -2.97 -4.61 10.40
C LYS A 12 -4.21 -5.47 10.60
N THR A 13 -5.23 -5.28 9.76
CA THR A 13 -6.47 -6.05 9.88
C THR A 13 -6.36 -7.46 9.31
N LYS A 14 -5.29 -7.76 8.57
CA LYS A 14 -5.11 -9.08 7.98
C LYS A 14 -4.30 -9.99 8.92
N ALA A 15 -4.67 -11.25 8.97
CA ALA A 15 -4.00 -12.21 9.82
C ALA A 15 -2.51 -12.37 9.47
N ASN A 16 -2.19 -12.37 8.19
CA ASN A 16 -0.82 -12.47 7.70
C ASN A 16 -0.16 -11.12 7.43
N ARG A 17 -0.87 -10.02 7.70
CA ARG A 17 -0.40 -8.65 7.53
C ARG A 17 0.12 -8.37 6.12
N THR A 18 -0.51 -9.01 5.13
CA THR A 18 -0.11 -8.91 3.73
C THR A 18 -1.32 -8.63 2.85
N LEU A 19 -1.16 -7.68 1.93
CA LEU A 19 -2.18 -7.38 0.92
C LEU A 19 -1.48 -7.12 -0.41
N ASN A 20 -2.16 -7.45 -1.51
CA ASN A 20 -1.68 -7.11 -2.84
C ASN A 20 -1.90 -5.62 -3.11
N GLU A 21 -0.98 -5.00 -3.84
CA GLU A 21 -1.07 -3.57 -4.17
C GLU A 21 -2.34 -3.22 -4.92
N GLU A 22 -2.92 -4.15 -5.64
CA GLU A 22 -4.15 -3.89 -6.39
C GLU A 22 -5.33 -3.59 -5.48
N PHE A 23 -5.32 -4.12 -4.27
CA PHE A 23 -6.35 -3.77 -3.29
C PHE A 23 -6.36 -2.26 -3.06
N PHE A 24 -5.19 -1.67 -2.90
CA PHE A 24 -5.07 -0.23 -2.66
C PHE A 24 -5.32 0.57 -3.93
N HIS A 25 -4.92 0.03 -5.08
CA HIS A 25 -5.21 0.65 -6.35
C HIS A 25 -6.71 0.78 -6.59
N ASP A 26 -7.46 -0.28 -6.30
CA ASP A 26 -8.90 -0.27 -6.45
C ASP A 26 -9.57 0.73 -5.51
N LEU A 27 -9.07 0.84 -4.28
CA LEU A 27 -9.58 1.83 -3.33
C LEU A 27 -9.38 3.25 -3.84
N LEU A 28 -8.21 3.53 -4.39
CA LEU A 28 -7.89 4.85 -4.92
C LEU A 28 -8.69 5.13 -6.18
N ASP A 29 -8.92 4.12 -7.00
CA ASP A 29 -9.62 4.26 -8.26
C ASP A 29 -11.07 4.69 -8.07
N GLU A 30 -11.65 4.45 -6.90
CA GLU A 30 -12.98 4.94 -6.57
C GLU A 30 -13.03 6.47 -6.50
N HIS A 31 -11.90 7.12 -6.20
CA HIS A 31 -11.82 8.57 -6.00
C HIS A 31 -11.01 9.28 -7.07
N PHE A 32 -10.12 8.58 -7.74
CA PHE A 32 -9.20 9.14 -8.74
C PHE A 32 -9.28 8.32 -10.03
N GLY A 33 -8.85 8.90 -11.15
CA GLY A 33 -8.69 8.15 -12.38
C GLY A 33 -7.53 7.16 -12.27
N GLU A 34 -7.47 6.21 -13.22
CA GLU A 34 -6.48 5.14 -13.18
C GLU A 34 -5.04 5.64 -13.08
N GLN A 35 -4.69 6.66 -13.86
CA GLN A 35 -3.33 7.20 -13.85
C GLN A 35 -2.99 7.81 -12.50
N GLU A 36 -3.92 8.57 -11.93
CA GLU A 36 -3.69 9.22 -10.65
C GLU A 36 -3.64 8.22 -9.51
N SER A 37 -4.49 7.19 -9.56
CA SER A 37 -4.48 6.12 -8.57
C SER A 37 -3.13 5.41 -8.55
N ARG A 38 -2.60 5.08 -9.72
CA ARG A 38 -1.30 4.42 -9.83
C ARG A 38 -0.17 5.30 -9.31
N ARG A 39 -0.23 6.58 -9.65
CA ARG A 39 0.77 7.54 -9.22
C ARG A 39 0.77 7.71 -7.69
N GLN A 40 -0.42 7.84 -7.10
CA GLN A 40 -0.56 7.95 -5.66
C GLN A 40 -0.05 6.70 -4.96
N LEU A 41 -0.39 5.54 -5.51
CA LEU A 41 0.03 4.27 -4.94
C LEU A 41 1.55 4.10 -5.01
N GLU A 42 2.16 4.40 -6.13
CA GLU A 42 3.61 4.32 -6.27
C GLU A 42 4.33 5.22 -5.27
N THR A 43 3.83 6.44 -5.11
CA THR A 43 4.39 7.39 -4.15
C THR A 43 4.26 6.84 -2.73
N ALA A 44 3.09 6.31 -2.39
CA ALA A 44 2.86 5.75 -1.07
C ALA A 44 3.75 4.54 -0.79
N ILE A 45 3.94 3.67 -1.79
CA ILE A 45 4.82 2.51 -1.64
C ILE A 45 6.25 2.96 -1.37
N GLN A 46 6.75 3.95 -2.13
CA GLN A 46 8.09 4.46 -1.93
C GLN A 46 8.28 5.04 -0.52
N TRP A 47 7.33 5.84 -0.07
CA TRP A 47 7.39 6.43 1.26
C TRP A 47 7.27 5.38 2.36
N GLY A 48 6.38 4.41 2.19
CA GLY A 48 6.21 3.34 3.16
C GLY A 48 7.45 2.48 3.32
N ARG A 49 8.13 2.20 2.21
CA ARG A 49 9.38 1.45 2.25
C ARG A 49 10.50 2.27 2.91
N TYR A 50 10.58 3.54 2.56
CA TYR A 50 11.58 4.42 3.15
C TYR A 50 11.40 4.54 4.67
N ALA A 51 10.16 4.65 5.12
CA ALA A 51 9.85 4.77 6.53
C ALA A 51 9.80 3.41 7.25
N GLU A 52 10.05 2.31 6.54
CA GLU A 52 10.03 0.95 7.09
C GLU A 52 8.68 0.57 7.69
N ILE A 53 7.59 1.11 7.11
CA ILE A 53 6.23 0.76 7.54
C ILE A 53 5.85 -0.61 6.99
N PHE A 54 6.22 -0.89 5.74
CA PHE A 54 5.95 -2.18 5.10
C PHE A 54 7.05 -2.52 4.10
N ASP A 55 7.10 -3.80 3.74
CA ASP A 55 7.94 -4.30 2.67
C ASP A 55 7.10 -4.48 1.41
N TYR A 56 7.73 -4.35 0.26
CA TYR A 56 7.06 -4.48 -1.02
C TYR A 56 7.82 -5.48 -1.90
N ASP A 57 7.09 -6.49 -2.39
CA ASP A 57 7.62 -7.46 -3.33
C ASP A 57 7.14 -7.11 -4.73
N ALA A 58 8.02 -6.54 -5.54
CA ALA A 58 7.67 -6.10 -6.89
C ALA A 58 7.32 -7.26 -7.81
N ALA A 59 7.83 -8.46 -7.55
CA ALA A 59 7.55 -9.61 -8.38
C ALA A 59 6.09 -10.08 -8.24
N THR A 60 5.52 -9.97 -7.05
CA THR A 60 4.16 -10.41 -6.78
C THR A 60 3.19 -9.27 -6.51
N GLY A 61 3.71 -8.05 -6.29
CA GLY A 61 2.89 -6.90 -5.94
C GLY A 61 2.36 -6.93 -4.52
N LYS A 62 2.96 -7.71 -3.65
CA LYS A 62 2.50 -7.84 -2.26
C LYS A 62 3.17 -6.86 -1.34
N LEU A 63 2.36 -6.29 -0.44
CA LEU A 63 2.82 -5.41 0.63
C LEU A 63 2.64 -6.13 1.94
N THR A 64 3.69 -6.20 2.74
CA THR A 64 3.68 -6.87 4.04
C THR A 64 4.08 -5.88 5.13
N LEU A 65 3.26 -5.76 6.17
CA LEU A 65 3.54 -4.85 7.26
C LEU A 65 4.84 -5.26 7.97
N THR A 66 5.73 -4.29 8.14
CA THR A 66 6.98 -4.53 8.85
C THR A 66 6.70 -4.62 10.35
N GLU A 67 7.08 -5.73 10.96
CA GLU A 67 6.95 -5.91 12.40
C GLU A 67 8.28 -5.59 13.06
N VAL A 68 8.20 -4.73 14.04
CA VAL A 68 9.39 -4.34 14.80
C VAL A 68 9.25 -4.85 16.22
#